data_6148ad11de62debb3c1f0df9c02a137e
#
_entry.id   6148ad11de62debb3c1f0df9c02a137e
#
_cell.length_a   1.000
_cell.length_b   1.000
_cell.length_c   1.000
_cell.angle_alpha   90.00
_cell.angle_beta   90.00
_cell.angle_gamma   90.00
#
_symmetry.space_group_name_H-M   'P 1'
#
loop_
_entity.id
_entity.type
_entity.pdbx_description
1 polymer ?
#
loop_
_entity_poly.entity_id
_entity_poly.type
_entity_poly.pdbx_seq_one_letter_code
_entity_poly.pdbx_strand_id
1 'polypeptide(L)'
;MFFTCFDKSQNVKIRASLPMYDWPEIRLFTDQFWAGLARHAGWTGTLDRSAPYDAIWRQSELRFSQTCGYPLTHEFKGLLRYVATPHYAADGCEGTNYCSIIFARHHVSPIALRGDKPAINSTDSMSGFLALKLVLATLRSNGDFFTTPLITGGHLASMAAVQNGLADVCAIDCVCVALARKYRPEALEGLVEIARSPSVPALPYVTRAGDIGRLRLALHQAFRDPELQTARDALLLGDVSVLPDDAYDVITQLEASL
;
A
#
# COMPACT_ATOMS: atom_id res chain seq x y z
N MET A 1 36.00 41.03 8.28
CA MET A 1 34.90 40.66 9.20
C MET A 1 34.05 39.62 8.48
N PHE A 2 34.43 38.34 8.64
CA PHE A 2 33.75 37.23 7.93
C PHE A 2 32.62 36.72 8.84
N PHE A 3 31.37 36.91 8.41
CA PHE A 3 30.23 36.28 9.03
C PHE A 3 30.16 34.81 8.56
N THR A 4 30.61 33.90 9.42
CA THR A 4 30.32 32.46 9.27
C THR A 4 28.85 32.26 9.61
N CYS A 5 28.07 32.03 8.58
CA CYS A 5 26.71 31.54 8.73
C CYS A 5 26.79 30.09 9.24
N PHE A 6 26.67 29.89 10.54
CA PHE A 6 26.42 28.56 11.10
C PHE A 6 25.02 28.15 10.73
N ASP A 7 24.89 27.33 9.69
CA ASP A 7 23.67 26.56 9.42
C ASP A 7 23.53 25.54 10.56
N LYS A 8 22.76 25.93 11.59
CA LYS A 8 22.26 25.00 12.59
C LYS A 8 21.09 24.26 11.92
N SER A 9 21.38 23.24 11.12
CA SER A 9 20.40 22.21 10.79
C SER A 9 20.07 21.49 12.11
N GLN A 10 19.10 22.03 12.85
CA GLN A 10 18.53 21.33 13.98
C GLN A 10 17.90 20.06 13.43
N ASN A 11 18.46 18.90 13.80
CA ASN A 11 17.85 17.60 13.56
C ASN A 11 16.46 17.58 14.20
N VAL A 12 15.45 17.85 13.41
CA VAL A 12 14.06 17.92 13.88
C VAL A 12 13.54 16.49 14.06
N LYS A 13 13.22 16.11 15.29
CA LYS A 13 12.51 14.86 15.54
C LYS A 13 11.12 14.95 14.89
N ILE A 14 10.85 14.06 13.96
CA ILE A 14 9.61 14.07 13.20
C ILE A 14 8.79 12.81 13.46
N ARG A 15 7.49 12.88 13.15
CA ARG A 15 6.61 11.72 13.14
C ARG A 15 6.50 11.17 11.72
N ALA A 16 6.81 9.88 11.57
CA ALA A 16 6.69 9.15 10.32
C ALA A 16 6.24 7.72 10.59
N SER A 17 5.52 7.12 9.63
CA SER A 17 5.05 5.74 9.71
C SER A 17 4.95 5.12 8.32
N LEU A 18 5.34 3.85 8.16
CA LEU A 18 5.23 3.08 6.93
C LEU A 18 4.45 1.78 7.20
N PRO A 19 3.13 1.86 7.40
CA PRO A 19 2.35 0.74 7.92
C PRO A 19 1.96 -0.30 6.86
N MET A 20 2.06 0.02 5.56
CA MET A 20 1.39 -0.78 4.53
C MET A 20 2.04 -2.15 4.30
N TYR A 21 3.36 -2.26 4.38
CA TYR A 21 4.09 -3.52 4.16
C TYR A 21 5.09 -3.80 5.30
N ASP A 22 4.80 -3.34 6.54
CA ASP A 22 5.72 -3.43 7.68
C ASP A 22 5.66 -4.80 8.38
N TRP A 23 5.90 -5.88 7.61
CA TRP A 23 5.93 -7.21 8.14
C TRP A 23 7.17 -7.46 9.02
N PRO A 24 7.08 -8.31 10.06
CA PRO A 24 8.21 -8.59 10.96
C PRO A 24 9.49 -8.98 10.24
N GLU A 25 9.40 -9.75 9.15
CA GLU A 25 10.52 -10.28 8.37
C GLU A 25 11.30 -9.20 7.62
N ILE A 26 10.64 -8.10 7.26
CA ILE A 26 11.24 -7.02 6.47
C ILE A 26 11.34 -5.70 7.25
N ARG A 27 10.93 -5.70 8.51
CA ARG A 27 10.94 -4.49 9.36
C ARG A 27 12.31 -3.84 9.47
N LEU A 28 13.37 -4.64 9.56
CA LEU A 28 14.74 -4.12 9.54
C LEU A 28 15.03 -3.30 8.28
N PHE A 29 14.59 -3.77 7.13
CA PHE A 29 14.79 -3.07 5.86
C PHE A 29 13.90 -1.83 5.73
N THR A 30 12.68 -1.87 6.27
CA THR A 30 11.82 -0.68 6.39
C THR A 30 12.48 0.40 7.25
N ASP A 31 13.09 0.02 8.38
CA ASP A 31 13.81 0.95 9.25
C ASP A 31 15.09 1.49 8.58
N GLN A 32 15.82 0.66 7.84
CA GLN A 32 17.01 1.09 7.08
C GLN A 32 16.64 2.07 5.97
N PHE A 33 15.62 1.76 5.18
CA PHE A 33 15.12 2.67 4.14
C PHE A 33 14.67 4.01 4.74
N TRP A 34 13.89 3.95 5.83
CA TRP A 34 13.49 5.15 6.55
C TRP A 34 14.68 5.97 7.06
N ALA A 35 15.67 5.34 7.68
CA ALA A 35 16.85 6.04 8.19
C ALA A 35 17.62 6.76 7.08
N GLY A 36 17.76 6.13 5.90
CA GLY A 36 18.35 6.74 4.73
C GLY A 36 17.54 7.92 4.20
N LEU A 37 16.23 7.76 4.05
CA LEU A 37 15.34 8.85 3.65
C LEU A 37 15.38 10.02 4.63
N ALA A 38 15.35 9.75 5.94
CA ALA A 38 15.43 10.76 6.98
C ALA A 38 16.76 11.53 6.90
N ARG A 39 17.88 10.83 6.66
CA ARG A 39 19.20 11.45 6.43
C ARG A 39 19.17 12.44 5.28
N HIS A 40 18.63 12.04 4.11
CA HIS A 40 18.51 12.93 2.95
C HIS A 40 17.55 14.11 3.19
N ALA A 41 16.54 13.94 4.02
CA ALA A 41 15.61 15.00 4.39
C ALA A 41 16.16 15.93 5.52
N GLY A 42 17.28 15.58 6.16
CA GLY A 42 17.79 16.26 7.34
C GLY A 42 16.92 16.06 8.58
N TRP A 43 16.33 14.88 8.71
CA TRP A 43 15.45 14.49 9.81
C TRP A 43 16.07 13.46 10.72
N THR A 44 15.53 13.34 11.94
CA THR A 44 15.87 12.30 12.91
C THR A 44 14.61 11.64 13.47
N GLY A 45 14.74 10.44 13.96
CA GLY A 45 13.68 9.68 14.60
C GLY A 45 13.46 8.32 13.95
N THR A 46 12.66 7.50 14.61
CA THR A 46 12.25 6.17 14.17
C THR A 46 10.83 6.20 13.64
N LEU A 47 10.43 5.16 12.89
CA LEU A 47 9.04 5.00 12.45
C LEU A 47 8.12 4.79 13.67
N ASP A 48 6.99 5.48 13.66
CA ASP A 48 5.94 5.34 14.66
C ASP A 48 5.08 4.12 14.32
N ARG A 49 5.05 3.17 15.24
CA ARG A 49 4.25 1.93 15.21
C ARG A 49 3.37 1.82 16.45
N SER A 50 3.21 2.92 17.20
CA SER A 50 2.56 2.91 18.53
C SER A 50 1.04 2.97 18.48
N ALA A 51 0.45 3.28 17.31
CA ALA A 51 -0.99 3.43 17.12
C ALA A 51 -1.42 2.84 15.77
N PRO A 52 -2.71 2.56 15.58
CA PRO A 52 -3.28 2.23 14.28
C PRO A 52 -2.98 3.30 13.23
N TYR A 53 -2.83 2.87 11.98
CA TYR A 53 -2.39 3.75 10.88
C TYR A 53 -3.31 4.96 10.67
N ASP A 54 -4.62 4.79 10.79
CA ASP A 54 -5.60 5.86 10.63
C ASP A 54 -5.46 6.94 11.71
N ALA A 55 -5.20 6.54 12.96
CA ALA A 55 -4.90 7.46 14.06
C ALA A 55 -3.60 8.24 13.81
N ILE A 56 -2.57 7.60 13.23
CA ILE A 56 -1.31 8.25 12.85
C ILE A 56 -1.56 9.24 11.70
N TRP A 57 -2.33 8.88 10.69
CA TRP A 57 -2.63 9.76 9.56
C TRP A 57 -3.41 11.02 9.95
N ARG A 58 -4.16 10.99 11.05
CA ARG A 58 -4.89 12.17 11.58
C ARG A 58 -4.00 13.17 12.30
N GLN A 59 -2.77 12.82 12.63
CA GLN A 59 -1.88 13.69 13.41
C GLN A 59 -1.30 14.81 12.55
N SER A 60 -1.48 16.05 12.97
CA SER A 60 -1.11 17.26 12.21
C SER A 60 0.38 17.37 11.92
N GLU A 61 1.23 16.78 12.79
CA GLU A 61 2.69 16.78 12.68
C GLU A 61 3.25 15.63 11.81
N LEU A 62 2.41 14.78 11.22
CA LEU A 62 2.85 13.69 10.35
C LEU A 62 3.63 14.22 9.14
N ARG A 63 4.92 13.88 9.07
CA ARG A 63 5.83 14.33 8.01
C ARG A 63 5.95 13.34 6.86
N PHE A 64 5.78 12.05 7.14
CA PHE A 64 5.89 11.03 6.13
C PHE A 64 5.10 9.78 6.49
N SER A 65 4.32 9.27 5.54
CA SER A 65 3.66 7.98 5.67
C SER A 65 3.40 7.37 4.29
N GLN A 66 2.83 6.18 4.30
CA GLN A 66 2.27 5.51 3.12
C GLN A 66 0.84 5.11 3.43
N THR A 67 -0.06 5.22 2.43
CA THR A 67 -1.47 4.85 2.55
C THR A 67 -1.91 4.04 1.34
N CYS A 68 -3.08 3.41 1.42
CA CYS A 68 -3.78 2.91 0.24
C CYS A 68 -4.38 4.08 -0.56
N GLY A 69 -4.57 3.90 -1.86
CA GLY A 69 -5.16 4.94 -2.72
C GLY A 69 -6.62 5.25 -2.36
N TYR A 70 -7.40 4.28 -1.87
CA TYR A 70 -8.79 4.48 -1.48
C TYR A 70 -8.93 5.45 -0.29
N PRO A 71 -8.26 5.30 0.85
CA PRO A 71 -8.27 6.29 1.92
C PRO A 71 -7.85 7.70 1.45
N LEU A 72 -6.83 7.81 0.59
CA LEU A 72 -6.36 9.10 0.07
C LEU A 72 -7.46 9.84 -0.71
N THR A 73 -8.25 9.14 -1.51
CA THR A 73 -9.29 9.73 -2.36
C THR A 73 -10.64 9.91 -1.66
N HIS A 74 -10.84 9.28 -0.50
CA HIS A 74 -12.08 9.29 0.27
C HIS A 74 -11.90 9.97 1.63
N GLU A 75 -11.81 9.21 2.70
CA GLU A 75 -11.84 9.71 4.08
C GLU A 75 -10.75 10.74 4.39
N PHE A 76 -9.56 10.56 3.80
CA PHE A 76 -8.41 11.43 4.02
C PHE A 76 -8.18 12.45 2.89
N LYS A 77 -9.15 12.59 1.96
CA LYS A 77 -9.10 13.58 0.88
C LYS A 77 -8.97 14.99 1.46
N GLY A 78 -7.95 15.73 1.02
CA GLY A 78 -7.64 17.07 1.53
C GLY A 78 -6.96 17.08 2.91
N LEU A 79 -6.96 15.96 3.64
CA LEU A 79 -6.24 15.83 4.90
C LEU A 79 -4.80 15.35 4.67
N LEU A 80 -4.62 14.28 3.91
CA LEU A 80 -3.32 13.81 3.47
C LEU A 80 -2.96 14.45 2.12
N ARG A 81 -1.72 14.90 2.01
CA ARG A 81 -1.18 15.45 0.77
C ARG A 81 -0.29 14.42 0.08
N TYR A 82 -0.56 14.18 -1.17
CA TYR A 82 0.23 13.29 -2.01
C TYR A 82 1.67 13.77 -2.17
N VAL A 83 2.61 12.86 -2.06
CA VAL A 83 4.04 13.12 -2.23
C VAL A 83 4.57 12.47 -3.50
N ALA A 84 4.53 11.14 -3.56
CA ALA A 84 5.06 10.36 -4.69
C ALA A 84 4.49 8.94 -4.65
N THR A 85 4.63 8.21 -5.76
CA THR A 85 4.22 6.82 -5.92
C THR A 85 5.45 5.95 -6.14
N PRO A 86 5.72 4.94 -5.30
CA PRO A 86 6.78 3.98 -5.53
C PRO A 86 6.45 3.04 -6.69
N HIS A 87 7.49 2.57 -7.40
CA HIS A 87 7.41 1.45 -8.32
C HIS A 87 7.84 0.19 -7.61
N TYR A 88 7.04 -0.86 -7.68
CA TYR A 88 7.38 -2.14 -7.06
C TYR A 88 7.83 -3.16 -8.09
N ALA A 89 8.89 -3.90 -7.75
CA ALA A 89 9.41 -5.01 -8.55
C ALA A 89 8.64 -6.30 -8.17
N ALA A 90 7.34 -6.33 -8.49
CA ALA A 90 6.45 -7.46 -8.20
C ALA A 90 5.62 -7.82 -9.44
N ASP A 91 5.30 -9.10 -9.60
CA ASP A 91 4.37 -9.56 -10.64
C ASP A 91 2.99 -8.95 -10.38
N GLY A 92 2.42 -8.27 -11.39
CA GLY A 92 1.20 -7.47 -11.27
C GLY A 92 1.45 -5.96 -11.06
N CYS A 93 2.73 -5.54 -10.99
CA CYS A 93 3.11 -4.14 -11.02
C CYS A 93 3.68 -3.76 -12.40
N GLU A 94 3.29 -2.60 -12.90
CA GLU A 94 3.83 -2.01 -14.12
C GLU A 94 4.04 -0.51 -13.92
N GLY A 95 5.32 -0.09 -13.90
CA GLY A 95 5.67 1.30 -13.58
C GLY A 95 5.13 1.70 -12.21
N THR A 96 4.28 2.72 -12.19
CA THR A 96 3.63 3.24 -10.96
C THR A 96 2.35 2.51 -10.59
N ASN A 97 1.91 1.53 -11.39
CA ASN A 97 0.64 0.86 -11.18
C ASN A 97 0.83 -0.52 -10.54
N TYR A 98 -0.20 -0.98 -9.85
CA TYR A 98 -0.31 -2.32 -9.29
C TYR A 98 -1.73 -2.87 -9.49
N CYS A 99 -1.90 -4.17 -9.34
CA CYS A 99 -3.21 -4.81 -9.33
C CYS A 99 -3.39 -5.69 -8.09
N SER A 100 -4.58 -6.22 -7.92
CA SER A 100 -4.86 -7.27 -6.93
C SER A 100 -5.07 -8.60 -7.61
N ILE A 101 -4.54 -9.65 -6.98
CA ILE A 101 -4.71 -11.04 -7.39
C ILE A 101 -5.89 -11.61 -6.60
N ILE A 102 -6.83 -12.24 -7.30
CA ILE A 102 -8.00 -12.86 -6.70
C ILE A 102 -7.71 -14.33 -6.45
N PHE A 103 -7.84 -14.77 -5.21
CA PHE A 103 -7.58 -16.14 -4.79
C PHE A 103 -8.82 -16.84 -4.29
N ALA A 104 -8.94 -18.13 -4.64
CA ALA A 104 -9.89 -19.09 -4.08
C ALA A 104 -9.14 -20.40 -3.73
N ARG A 105 -9.80 -21.36 -3.06
CA ARG A 105 -9.20 -22.69 -2.77
C ARG A 105 -9.12 -23.61 -3.99
N HIS A 106 -9.97 -23.38 -4.97
CA HIS A 106 -10.05 -24.20 -6.16
C HIS A 106 -10.09 -23.34 -7.42
N HIS A 107 -9.69 -23.91 -8.54
CA HIS A 107 -9.78 -23.23 -9.82
C HIS A 107 -11.25 -23.14 -10.24
N VAL A 108 -11.82 -21.94 -10.14
CA VAL A 108 -13.22 -21.63 -10.47
C VAL A 108 -13.26 -20.39 -11.35
N SER A 109 -14.26 -20.29 -12.21
CA SER A 109 -14.50 -19.02 -12.90
C SER A 109 -15.09 -18.00 -11.92
N PRO A 110 -14.78 -16.70 -12.05
CA PRO A 110 -15.31 -15.68 -11.14
C PRO A 110 -16.84 -15.67 -11.03
N ILE A 111 -17.57 -16.04 -12.08
CA ILE A 111 -19.04 -16.12 -12.05
C ILE A 111 -19.57 -17.21 -11.10
N ALA A 112 -18.80 -18.28 -10.89
CA ALA A 112 -19.19 -19.37 -10.00
C ALA A 112 -19.10 -18.99 -8.51
N LEU A 113 -18.47 -17.86 -8.18
CA LEU A 113 -18.36 -17.32 -6.80
C LEU A 113 -19.63 -16.60 -6.33
N ARG A 114 -20.72 -16.61 -7.14
CA ARG A 114 -21.97 -15.98 -6.74
C ARG A 114 -22.56 -16.62 -5.48
N GLY A 115 -22.80 -15.79 -4.46
CA GLY A 115 -23.30 -16.24 -3.17
C GLY A 115 -22.20 -16.72 -2.20
N ASP A 116 -20.94 -16.74 -2.64
CA ASP A 116 -19.81 -17.08 -1.80
C ASP A 116 -19.49 -15.96 -0.80
N LYS A 117 -18.71 -16.31 0.21
CA LYS A 117 -18.31 -15.38 1.27
C LYS A 117 -16.92 -14.81 1.00
N PRO A 118 -16.77 -13.50 0.76
CA PRO A 118 -15.47 -12.90 0.56
C PRO A 118 -14.78 -12.59 1.90
N ALA A 119 -13.45 -12.76 1.94
CA ALA A 119 -12.59 -12.17 2.97
C ALA A 119 -11.98 -10.87 2.44
N ILE A 120 -12.16 -9.79 3.17
CA ILE A 120 -11.63 -8.47 2.85
C ILE A 120 -10.82 -7.93 4.03
N ASN A 121 -9.76 -7.17 3.75
CA ASN A 121 -8.97 -6.55 4.81
C ASN A 121 -9.75 -5.42 5.51
N SER A 122 -10.45 -4.57 4.74
CA SER A 122 -11.32 -3.50 5.24
C SER A 122 -12.27 -3.03 4.13
N THR A 123 -13.31 -2.30 4.49
CA THR A 123 -14.29 -1.73 3.51
C THR A 123 -13.76 -0.49 2.79
N ASP A 124 -12.70 0.12 3.27
CA ASP A 124 -12.00 1.27 2.71
C ASP A 124 -10.72 0.89 1.93
N SER A 125 -10.64 -0.36 1.48
CA SER A 125 -9.49 -0.89 0.76
C SER A 125 -9.69 -0.91 -0.75
N MET A 126 -8.75 -0.29 -1.50
CA MET A 126 -8.70 -0.45 -2.96
C MET A 126 -8.39 -1.90 -3.32
N SER A 127 -7.32 -2.49 -2.75
CA SER A 127 -6.81 -3.80 -3.16
C SER A 127 -7.62 -4.98 -2.64
N GLY A 128 -8.16 -4.89 -1.42
CA GLY A 128 -8.86 -6.01 -0.79
C GLY A 128 -10.37 -5.99 -0.98
N PHE A 129 -10.99 -4.85 -1.23
CA PHE A 129 -12.44 -4.72 -1.35
C PHE A 129 -12.87 -4.21 -2.72
N LEU A 130 -12.49 -2.99 -3.10
CA LEU A 130 -12.92 -2.42 -4.38
C LEU A 130 -12.42 -3.26 -5.57
N ALA A 131 -11.18 -3.73 -5.54
CA ALA A 131 -10.62 -4.61 -6.57
C ALA A 131 -11.45 -5.88 -6.78
N LEU A 132 -11.90 -6.51 -5.70
CA LEU A 132 -12.77 -7.69 -5.78
C LEU A 132 -14.13 -7.34 -6.43
N LYS A 133 -14.74 -6.24 -6.01
CA LYS A 133 -16.00 -5.74 -6.60
C LYS A 133 -15.85 -5.47 -8.09
N LEU A 134 -14.75 -4.85 -8.52
CA LEU A 134 -14.48 -4.52 -9.92
C LEU A 134 -14.35 -5.76 -10.80
N VAL A 135 -13.65 -6.79 -10.35
CA VAL A 135 -13.54 -8.06 -11.10
C VAL A 135 -14.90 -8.69 -11.34
N LEU A 136 -15.82 -8.54 -10.40
CA LEU A 136 -17.12 -9.18 -10.43
C LEU A 136 -18.23 -8.30 -11.02
N ALA A 137 -18.03 -6.99 -11.11
CA ALA A 137 -19.00 -6.05 -11.67
C ALA A 137 -19.36 -6.39 -13.12
N THR A 138 -18.37 -6.87 -13.89
CA THR A 138 -18.56 -7.30 -15.29
C THR A 138 -19.45 -8.56 -15.42
N LEU A 139 -19.73 -9.24 -14.30
CA LEU A 139 -20.48 -10.50 -14.25
C LEU A 139 -21.89 -10.32 -13.65
N ARG A 140 -22.31 -9.07 -13.41
CA ARG A 140 -23.59 -8.77 -12.76
C ARG A 140 -24.80 -9.20 -13.59
N SER A 141 -25.65 -10.01 -12.96
CA SER A 141 -27.08 -10.07 -13.23
C SER A 141 -27.77 -9.77 -11.89
N ASN A 142 -28.63 -8.76 -11.85
CA ASN A 142 -29.45 -8.27 -10.73
C ASN A 142 -29.18 -8.85 -9.33
N GLY A 143 -28.70 -8.00 -8.38
CA GLY A 143 -28.53 -8.31 -6.96
C GLY A 143 -27.08 -8.34 -6.47
N ASP A 144 -26.90 -8.48 -5.16
CA ASP A 144 -25.59 -8.60 -4.53
C ASP A 144 -24.90 -9.88 -4.99
N PHE A 145 -23.63 -9.75 -5.40
CA PHE A 145 -22.87 -10.89 -5.90
C PHE A 145 -22.39 -11.79 -4.75
N PHE A 146 -22.03 -11.21 -3.62
CA PHE A 146 -21.52 -11.90 -2.44
C PHE A 146 -22.46 -11.84 -1.24
N THR A 147 -22.25 -12.76 -0.32
CA THR A 147 -22.78 -12.65 1.05
C THR A 147 -22.02 -11.57 1.84
N THR A 148 -22.42 -11.35 3.09
CA THR A 148 -21.73 -10.41 3.99
C THR A 148 -20.24 -10.74 4.10
N PRO A 149 -19.34 -9.80 3.81
CA PRO A 149 -17.90 -10.02 3.85
C PRO A 149 -17.39 -10.35 5.26
N LEU A 150 -16.38 -11.21 5.34
CA LEU A 150 -15.55 -11.39 6.53
C LEU A 150 -14.47 -10.29 6.53
N ILE A 151 -14.55 -9.36 7.48
CA ILE A 151 -13.54 -8.31 7.65
C ILE A 151 -12.39 -8.89 8.49
N THR A 152 -11.19 -8.95 7.91
CA THR A 152 -10.03 -9.66 8.48
C THR A 152 -8.97 -8.74 9.05
N GLY A 153 -8.95 -7.47 8.67
CA GLY A 153 -7.97 -6.48 9.10
C GLY A 153 -6.66 -6.45 8.30
N GLY A 154 -6.41 -7.43 7.40
CA GLY A 154 -5.18 -7.45 6.61
C GLY A 154 -5.12 -8.56 5.57
N HIS A 155 -4.27 -8.39 4.53
CA HIS A 155 -4.16 -9.34 3.42
C HIS A 155 -3.73 -10.74 3.86
N LEU A 156 -2.76 -10.87 4.79
CA LEU A 156 -2.36 -12.18 5.33
C LEU A 156 -3.51 -12.89 6.04
N ALA A 157 -4.31 -12.14 6.81
CA ALA A 157 -5.48 -12.70 7.48
C ALA A 157 -6.60 -13.07 6.49
N SER A 158 -6.74 -12.33 5.38
CA SER A 158 -7.69 -12.68 4.31
C SER A 158 -7.27 -13.99 3.61
N MET A 159 -5.98 -14.16 3.29
CA MET A 159 -5.46 -15.42 2.74
C MET A 159 -5.71 -16.58 3.70
N ALA A 160 -5.36 -16.42 4.98
CA ALA A 160 -5.59 -17.45 5.99
C ALA A 160 -7.08 -17.80 6.16
N ALA A 161 -7.99 -16.81 6.06
CA ALA A 161 -9.42 -17.06 6.13
C ALA A 161 -9.90 -17.95 4.98
N VAL A 162 -9.40 -17.73 3.76
CA VAL A 162 -9.73 -18.58 2.59
C VAL A 162 -9.10 -19.96 2.73
N GLN A 163 -7.83 -20.08 3.13
CA GLN A 163 -7.16 -21.36 3.39
C GLN A 163 -7.93 -22.24 4.38
N ASN A 164 -8.41 -21.63 5.47
CA ASN A 164 -9.12 -22.32 6.54
C ASN A 164 -10.62 -22.54 6.28
N GLY A 165 -11.14 -22.14 5.11
CA GLY A 165 -12.55 -22.30 4.77
C GLY A 165 -13.52 -21.38 5.53
N LEU A 166 -13.03 -20.31 6.15
CA LEU A 166 -13.84 -19.28 6.80
C LEU A 166 -14.43 -18.28 5.81
N ALA A 167 -13.82 -18.20 4.63
CA ALA A 167 -14.26 -17.49 3.45
C ALA A 167 -13.89 -18.30 2.19
N ASP A 168 -14.43 -17.91 1.05
CA ASP A 168 -14.29 -18.66 -0.21
C ASP A 168 -13.33 -17.97 -1.19
N VAL A 169 -13.22 -16.65 -1.10
CA VAL A 169 -12.47 -15.80 -2.03
C VAL A 169 -11.87 -14.60 -1.30
N CYS A 170 -10.72 -14.13 -1.77
CA CYS A 170 -10.13 -12.86 -1.34
C CYS A 170 -9.40 -12.17 -2.49
N ALA A 171 -9.26 -10.84 -2.40
CA ALA A 171 -8.39 -10.04 -3.27
C ALA A 171 -7.17 -9.59 -2.47
N ILE A 172 -5.99 -9.83 -3.02
CA ILE A 172 -4.71 -9.57 -2.36
C ILE A 172 -3.87 -8.65 -3.24
N ASP A 173 -3.39 -7.57 -2.68
CA ASP A 173 -2.39 -6.69 -3.28
C ASP A 173 -1.21 -7.51 -3.84
N CYS A 174 -0.85 -7.30 -5.10
CA CYS A 174 0.20 -8.10 -5.76
C CYS A 174 1.58 -7.94 -5.10
N VAL A 175 1.86 -6.79 -4.46
CA VAL A 175 3.10 -6.61 -3.67
C VAL A 175 3.06 -7.48 -2.40
N CYS A 176 1.91 -7.56 -1.72
CA CYS A 176 1.72 -8.50 -0.62
C CYS A 176 1.90 -9.96 -1.07
N VAL A 177 1.41 -10.33 -2.26
CA VAL A 177 1.62 -11.67 -2.82
C VAL A 177 3.11 -11.94 -3.09
N ALA A 178 3.82 -10.97 -3.68
CA ALA A 178 5.26 -11.11 -3.93
C ALA A 178 6.07 -11.20 -2.63
N LEU A 179 5.72 -10.42 -1.62
CA LEU A 179 6.32 -10.52 -0.28
C LEU A 179 6.00 -11.86 0.38
N ALA A 180 4.76 -12.36 0.26
CA ALA A 180 4.39 -13.68 0.78
C ALA A 180 5.19 -14.78 0.08
N ARG A 181 5.31 -14.79 -1.24
CA ARG A 181 6.17 -15.75 -1.98
C ARG A 181 7.60 -15.78 -1.46
N LYS A 182 8.12 -14.62 -1.06
CA LYS A 182 9.52 -14.48 -0.63
C LYS A 182 9.74 -14.83 0.85
N TYR A 183 8.82 -14.46 1.73
CA TYR A 183 9.03 -14.47 3.18
C TYR A 183 8.06 -15.36 3.95
N ARG A 184 6.92 -15.70 3.37
CA ARG A 184 5.84 -16.50 3.97
C ARG A 184 5.15 -17.37 2.92
N PRO A 185 5.87 -18.26 2.22
CA PRO A 185 5.29 -19.08 1.14
C PRO A 185 4.10 -19.90 1.59
N GLU A 186 4.06 -20.31 2.86
CA GLU A 186 2.95 -21.03 3.48
C GLU A 186 1.62 -20.25 3.45
N ALA A 187 1.67 -18.91 3.41
CA ALA A 187 0.46 -18.09 3.30
C ALA A 187 -0.25 -18.22 1.94
N LEU A 188 0.41 -18.80 0.95
CA LEU A 188 -0.16 -19.04 -0.40
C LEU A 188 -0.49 -20.51 -0.66
N GLU A 189 -0.14 -21.43 0.24
CA GLU A 189 -0.43 -22.84 0.09
C GLU A 189 -1.94 -23.10 -0.04
N GLY A 190 -2.34 -23.91 -1.02
CA GLY A 190 -3.74 -24.25 -1.26
C GLY A 190 -4.60 -23.09 -1.79
N LEU A 191 -3.99 -21.92 -2.13
CA LEU A 191 -4.66 -20.84 -2.82
C LEU A 191 -4.36 -20.87 -4.31
N VAL A 192 -5.38 -20.66 -5.12
CA VAL A 192 -5.32 -20.65 -6.59
C VAL A 192 -5.69 -19.26 -7.09
N GLU A 193 -4.81 -18.66 -7.89
CA GLU A 193 -5.14 -17.42 -8.62
C GLU A 193 -6.25 -17.70 -9.65
N ILE A 194 -7.33 -16.95 -9.60
CA ILE A 194 -8.49 -17.12 -10.49
C ILE A 194 -8.75 -15.89 -11.35
N ALA A 195 -8.26 -14.72 -10.97
CA ALA A 195 -8.39 -13.48 -11.74
C ALA A 195 -7.40 -12.42 -11.22
N ARG A 196 -7.29 -11.32 -11.97
CA ARG A 196 -6.61 -10.08 -11.55
C ARG A 196 -7.55 -8.89 -11.72
N SER A 197 -7.42 -7.91 -10.84
CA SER A 197 -8.17 -6.66 -10.93
C SER A 197 -7.61 -5.73 -12.03
N PRO A 198 -8.37 -4.71 -12.43
CA PRO A 198 -7.79 -3.57 -13.14
C PRO A 198 -6.61 -2.98 -12.35
N SER A 199 -5.61 -2.47 -13.09
CA SER A 199 -4.46 -1.79 -12.49
C SER A 199 -4.80 -0.36 -12.11
N VAL A 200 -4.28 0.09 -10.97
CA VAL A 200 -4.42 1.46 -10.46
C VAL A 200 -3.07 1.93 -9.91
N PRO A 201 -2.87 3.25 -9.65
CA PRO A 201 -1.64 3.72 -9.04
C PRO A 201 -1.37 3.03 -7.70
N ALA A 202 -0.10 2.63 -7.49
CA ALA A 202 0.36 1.94 -6.29
C ALA A 202 0.23 2.82 -5.04
N LEU A 203 0.41 2.21 -3.88
CA LEU A 203 0.22 2.83 -2.58
C LEU A 203 1.09 4.09 -2.40
N PRO A 204 0.50 5.29 -2.32
CA PRO A 204 1.23 6.55 -2.34
C PRO A 204 1.94 6.85 -1.04
N TYR A 205 3.10 7.48 -1.14
CA TYR A 205 3.68 8.23 -0.03
C TYR A 205 2.91 9.53 0.17
N VAL A 206 2.66 9.87 1.43
CA VAL A 206 1.84 11.01 1.84
C VAL A 206 2.45 11.78 2.99
N THR A 207 1.98 13.00 3.18
CA THR A 207 2.34 13.86 4.31
C THR A 207 1.14 14.70 4.77
N ARG A 208 1.17 15.17 6.02
CA ARG A 208 0.26 16.23 6.50
C ARG A 208 0.95 17.57 6.64
N ALA A 209 2.27 17.56 6.88
CA ALA A 209 3.00 18.76 7.22
C ALA A 209 4.38 18.78 6.54
N GLY A 210 4.87 19.99 6.27
CA GLY A 210 6.19 20.25 5.71
C GLY A 210 6.18 20.54 4.21
N ASP A 211 7.38 20.70 3.69
CA ASP A 211 7.66 21.03 2.29
C ASP A 211 7.67 19.74 1.45
N ILE A 212 6.70 19.60 0.56
CA ILE A 212 6.57 18.45 -0.34
C ILE A 212 7.73 18.39 -1.34
N GLY A 213 8.20 19.54 -1.84
CA GLY A 213 9.31 19.59 -2.80
C GLY A 213 10.60 19.03 -2.19
N ARG A 214 10.90 19.43 -0.96
CA ARG A 214 12.04 18.88 -0.20
C ARG A 214 11.89 17.39 0.05
N LEU A 215 10.70 16.92 0.38
CA LEU A 215 10.43 15.51 0.62
C LEU A 215 10.55 14.68 -0.68
N ARG A 216 10.06 15.18 -1.81
CA ARG A 216 10.24 14.56 -3.13
C ARG A 216 11.72 14.43 -3.49
N LEU A 217 12.51 15.48 -3.24
CA LEU A 217 13.95 15.44 -3.47
C LEU A 217 14.63 14.39 -2.60
N ALA A 218 14.31 14.33 -1.32
CA ALA A 218 14.87 13.34 -0.39
C ALA A 218 14.50 11.90 -0.78
N LEU A 219 13.25 11.66 -1.21
CA LEU A 219 12.82 10.36 -1.75
C LEU A 219 13.63 9.99 -2.99
N HIS A 220 13.76 10.90 -3.96
CA HIS A 220 14.53 10.67 -5.16
C HIS A 220 16.01 10.32 -4.84
N GLN A 221 16.61 10.99 -3.86
CA GLN A 221 17.96 10.68 -3.38
C GLN A 221 18.01 9.29 -2.72
N ALA A 222 17.06 8.96 -1.84
CA ALA A 222 16.99 7.67 -1.17
C ALA A 222 16.82 6.50 -2.16
N PHE A 223 16.04 6.67 -3.21
CA PHE A 223 15.88 5.66 -4.27
C PHE A 223 17.13 5.48 -5.14
N ARG A 224 18.04 6.43 -5.17
CA ARG A 224 19.32 6.36 -5.90
C ARG A 224 20.53 6.12 -5.01
N ASP A 225 20.33 6.09 -3.69
CA ASP A 225 21.40 5.84 -2.72
C ASP A 225 21.83 4.37 -2.78
N PRO A 226 23.09 4.06 -3.16
CA PRO A 226 23.59 2.69 -3.21
C PRO A 226 23.62 2.01 -1.84
N GLU A 227 23.75 2.77 -0.74
CA GLU A 227 23.71 2.21 0.61
C GLU A 227 22.33 1.63 0.98
N LEU A 228 21.28 2.07 0.29
CA LEU A 228 19.91 1.61 0.50
C LEU A 228 19.47 0.50 -0.48
N GLN A 229 20.36 0.04 -1.37
CA GLN A 229 20.01 -0.96 -2.39
C GLN A 229 19.46 -2.24 -1.75
N THR A 230 20.15 -2.79 -0.77
CA THR A 230 19.71 -4.02 -0.06
C THR A 230 18.33 -3.85 0.59
N ALA A 231 18.07 -2.68 1.19
CA ALA A 231 16.77 -2.40 1.78
C ALA A 231 15.67 -2.29 0.70
N ARG A 232 15.96 -1.60 -0.40
CA ARG A 232 15.01 -1.51 -1.53
C ARG A 232 14.69 -2.87 -2.13
N ASP A 233 15.68 -3.71 -2.36
CA ASP A 233 15.49 -5.08 -2.92
C ASP A 233 14.66 -5.97 -1.99
N ALA A 234 14.87 -5.84 -0.67
CA ALA A 234 14.07 -6.56 0.31
C ALA A 234 12.61 -6.11 0.32
N LEU A 235 12.38 -4.79 0.15
CA LEU A 235 11.06 -4.15 0.12
C LEU A 235 10.43 -4.14 -1.28
N LEU A 236 11.06 -4.73 -2.28
CA LEU A 236 10.64 -4.72 -3.70
C LEU A 236 10.51 -3.30 -4.29
N LEU A 237 11.26 -2.32 -3.78
CA LEU A 237 11.23 -0.93 -4.23
C LEU A 237 12.19 -0.74 -5.41
N GLY A 238 11.65 -0.49 -6.61
CA GLY A 238 12.43 -0.23 -7.83
C GLY A 238 12.78 1.23 -8.04
N ASP A 239 11.78 2.09 -8.13
CA ASP A 239 11.93 3.54 -8.36
C ASP A 239 10.79 4.31 -7.67
N VAL A 240 10.74 5.62 -7.87
CA VAL A 240 9.68 6.50 -7.38
C VAL A 240 9.36 7.60 -8.39
N SER A 241 8.07 7.88 -8.60
CA SER A 241 7.60 8.94 -9.49
C SER A 241 6.60 9.87 -8.83
N VAL A 242 6.56 11.11 -9.30
CA VAL A 242 5.50 12.06 -8.97
C VAL A 242 4.48 12.02 -10.10
N LEU A 243 3.29 11.55 -9.81
CA LEU A 243 2.17 11.50 -10.74
C LEU A 243 1.42 12.85 -10.79
N PRO A 244 0.61 13.09 -11.84
CA PRO A 244 -0.35 14.19 -11.85
C PRO A 244 -1.26 14.17 -10.63
N ASP A 245 -1.75 15.34 -10.20
CA ASP A 245 -2.54 15.48 -8.96
C ASP A 245 -3.86 14.70 -9.00
N ASP A 246 -4.41 14.45 -10.19
CA ASP A 246 -5.64 13.71 -10.44
C ASP A 246 -5.42 12.20 -10.69
N ALA A 247 -4.19 11.71 -10.66
CA ALA A 247 -3.87 10.32 -11.01
C ALA A 247 -4.63 9.29 -10.16
N TYR A 248 -4.92 9.61 -8.91
CA TYR A 248 -5.68 8.72 -8.01
C TYR A 248 -7.19 8.83 -8.17
N ASP A 249 -7.72 9.82 -8.91
CA ASP A 249 -9.17 9.96 -9.15
C ASP A 249 -9.75 8.78 -9.94
N VAL A 250 -8.90 8.02 -10.63
CA VAL A 250 -9.28 6.75 -11.28
C VAL A 250 -9.94 5.79 -10.29
N ILE A 251 -9.58 5.81 -9.01
CA ILE A 251 -10.17 4.94 -7.97
C ILE A 251 -11.64 5.30 -7.75
N THR A 252 -11.95 6.60 -7.62
CA THR A 252 -13.34 7.07 -7.48
C THR A 252 -14.15 6.86 -8.75
N GLN A 253 -13.52 6.97 -9.92
CA GLN A 253 -14.17 6.71 -11.21
C GLN A 253 -14.53 5.22 -11.36
N LEU A 254 -13.61 4.32 -11.00
CA LEU A 254 -13.85 2.88 -11.02
C LEU A 254 -14.95 2.49 -10.03
N GLU A 255 -14.96 3.07 -8.83
CA GLU A 255 -16.02 2.82 -7.85
C GLU A 255 -17.39 3.30 -8.36
N ALA A 256 -17.45 4.49 -8.96
CA ALA A 256 -18.69 5.05 -9.52
C ALA A 256 -19.22 4.24 -10.72
N SER A 257 -18.40 3.39 -11.33
CA SER A 257 -18.80 2.50 -12.44
C SER A 257 -19.49 1.20 -11.96
N LEU A 258 -19.52 0.95 -10.65
CA LEU A 258 -20.14 -0.22 -10.02
C LEU A 258 -21.63 -0.04 -9.78
#